data_977a74d60ec39757e26ae9c19f202aba
#
_entry.id   977a74d60ec39757e26ae9c19f202aba
#
_cell.length_a   1.000
_cell.length_b   1.000
_cell.length_c   1.000
_cell.angle_alpha   90.00
_cell.angle_beta   90.00
_cell.angle_gamma   90.00
#
_symmetry.space_group_name_H-M   'P 1'
#
loop_
_entity.id
_entity.type
_entity.pdbx_description
1 polymer ?
#
loop_
_entity_poly.entity_id
_entity_poly.type
_entity_poly.pdbx_seq_one_letter_code
_entity_poly.pdbx_strand_id
1 'polypeptide(L)'
;MLAVLGAALRSPLRQTSHRTLTSLRAAGDTIYALSSGRGVAGVAVVRVSGPSASDALAALTPGRPLPAHRVASLRTLRDASDVLDEALVLRFEAPRSFTGEDVVELHCHGGEATVDGVLEALDDIPNLRAADRGEFTRRAFAAGKLGLTEVEGLADLLAAKTAPQRRQALAQMGGSMERTYARWRGELASLRASAEVLVDFGDDVEGDVADQSDDIRAALDASVRSLKTE
;
A
#
# COMPACT_ATOMS: atom_id res chain seq x y z
N MET A 1 37.33 -55.75 16.03
CA MET A 1 37.04 -55.74 14.60
C MET A 1 35.64 -55.21 14.41
N LEU A 2 35.43 -54.18 13.64
CA LEU A 2 34.19 -53.48 13.31
C LEU A 2 33.56 -52.58 14.40
N ALA A 3 33.81 -51.31 14.29
CA ALA A 3 32.86 -50.25 14.52
C ALA A 3 33.43 -48.90 14.05
N VAL A 4 33.32 -48.63 12.75
CA VAL A 4 33.49 -47.30 12.17
C VAL A 4 32.33 -47.19 11.17
N LEU A 5 31.38 -46.35 11.44
CA LEU A 5 30.59 -45.52 10.49
C LEU A 5 29.41 -44.87 11.22
N GLY A 6 29.28 -43.55 11.11
CA GLY A 6 28.05 -42.92 11.50
C GLY A 6 28.15 -41.47 12.02
N ALA A 7 29.06 -40.66 11.46
CA ALA A 7 28.98 -39.21 11.66
C ALA A 7 28.56 -38.56 10.34
N ALA A 8 27.26 -38.63 10.02
CA ALA A 8 26.68 -37.92 8.92
C ALA A 8 25.89 -36.71 9.43
N LEU A 9 26.41 -35.50 9.14
CA LEU A 9 25.68 -34.33 8.71
C LEU A 9 24.34 -34.02 9.44
N ARG A 10 24.41 -33.27 10.50
CA ARG A 10 23.30 -32.46 10.97
C ARG A 10 23.62 -31.01 10.67
N SER A 11 23.20 -30.53 9.50
CA SER A 11 23.04 -29.10 9.26
C SER A 11 21.95 -28.59 10.20
N PRO A 12 22.14 -27.48 10.91
CA PRO A 12 21.05 -26.86 11.66
C PRO A 12 20.11 -26.21 10.64
N LEU A 13 18.94 -26.82 10.47
CA LEU A 13 17.79 -26.15 9.88
C LEU A 13 17.58 -24.85 10.69
N ARG A 14 17.82 -23.70 10.07
CA ARG A 14 17.39 -22.41 10.59
C ARG A 14 15.89 -22.52 10.84
N GLN A 15 15.51 -22.63 12.10
CA GLN A 15 14.14 -22.47 12.55
C GLN A 15 13.74 -21.03 12.20
N THR A 16 12.99 -20.87 11.12
CA THR A 16 12.17 -19.69 10.89
C THR A 16 11.17 -19.63 12.03
N SER A 17 11.48 -18.82 13.04
CA SER A 17 10.54 -18.51 14.10
C SER A 17 9.33 -17.84 13.44
N HIS A 18 8.21 -18.55 13.41
CA HIS A 18 6.88 -17.96 13.20
C HIS A 18 6.66 -16.95 14.34
N ARG A 19 7.04 -15.71 14.11
CA ARG A 19 6.66 -14.60 14.97
C ARG A 19 5.17 -14.41 14.81
N THR A 20 4.47 -14.74 15.85
CA THR A 20 3.03 -14.57 16.08
C THR A 20 2.59 -13.17 15.62
N LEU A 21 1.60 -13.15 14.72
CA LEU A 21 0.85 -11.96 14.32
C LEU A 21 0.17 -11.34 15.55
N THR A 22 0.80 -10.41 16.20
CA THR A 22 0.12 -9.44 17.07
C THR A 22 1.08 -8.34 17.46
N SER A 23 1.17 -7.32 16.65
CA SER A 23 1.33 -5.94 17.14
C SER A 23 0.95 -5.01 15.99
N LEU A 24 -0.02 -4.17 16.21
CA LEU A 24 -0.07 -2.82 15.65
C LEU A 24 1.30 -2.19 15.95
N ARG A 25 2.28 -2.43 15.07
CA ARG A 25 3.62 -1.87 15.24
C ARG A 25 3.51 -0.38 15.03
N ALA A 26 4.10 0.35 15.96
CA ALA A 26 4.05 1.78 16.11
C ALA A 26 4.28 2.52 14.78
N ALA A 27 3.52 3.58 14.55
CA ALA A 27 3.89 4.62 13.61
C ALA A 27 5.30 5.11 13.96
N GLY A 28 6.32 4.69 13.19
CA GLY A 28 7.71 5.09 13.46
C GLY A 28 8.79 4.13 12.97
N ASP A 29 8.48 2.89 12.55
CA ASP A 29 9.47 1.99 11.98
C ASP A 29 9.63 2.20 10.45
N THR A 30 10.83 2.00 9.94
CA THR A 30 11.11 2.06 8.51
C THR A 30 11.08 0.66 7.92
N ILE A 31 10.39 0.51 6.80
CA ILE A 31 10.25 -0.78 6.11
C ILE A 31 10.92 -0.75 4.74
N TYR A 32 11.41 -1.91 4.31
CA TYR A 32 11.94 -2.08 2.97
C TYR A 32 11.47 -3.40 2.35
N ALA A 33 11.37 -3.42 1.02
CA ALA A 33 11.11 -4.64 0.25
C ALA A 33 11.46 -4.46 -1.22
N LEU A 34 11.67 -5.60 -1.90
CA LEU A 34 11.62 -5.66 -3.34
C LEU A 34 10.17 -5.37 -3.80
N SER A 35 9.99 -4.30 -4.55
CA SER A 35 8.70 -3.82 -5.05
C SER A 35 8.40 -4.21 -6.50
N SER A 36 9.42 -4.67 -7.25
CA SER A 36 9.28 -5.27 -8.57
C SER A 36 9.07 -6.79 -8.47
N GLY A 37 8.77 -7.45 -9.60
CA GLY A 37 8.74 -8.91 -9.67
C GLY A 37 10.09 -9.53 -9.30
N ARG A 38 10.06 -10.74 -8.74
CA ARG A 38 11.27 -11.54 -8.52
C ARG A 38 11.72 -12.22 -9.80
N GLY A 39 13.03 -12.47 -9.91
CA GLY A 39 13.67 -13.16 -11.04
C GLY A 39 14.61 -12.24 -11.80
N VAL A 40 15.36 -12.81 -12.73
CA VAL A 40 16.35 -12.09 -13.54
C VAL A 40 15.66 -11.06 -14.42
N ALA A 41 16.00 -9.79 -14.24
CA ALA A 41 15.45 -8.66 -14.98
C ALA A 41 16.53 -7.58 -15.22
N GLY A 42 16.31 -6.69 -16.19
CA GLY A 42 17.20 -5.56 -16.39
C GLY A 42 17.21 -4.58 -15.21
N VAL A 43 16.07 -4.43 -14.51
CA VAL A 43 15.89 -3.53 -13.37
C VAL A 43 15.06 -4.22 -12.29
N ALA A 44 15.50 -4.09 -11.05
CA ALA A 44 14.75 -4.39 -9.85
C ALA A 44 14.56 -3.11 -9.03
N VAL A 45 13.42 -2.95 -8.39
CA VAL A 45 13.12 -1.79 -7.55
C VAL A 45 12.99 -2.23 -6.11
N VAL A 46 13.92 -1.80 -5.26
CA VAL A 46 13.82 -1.93 -3.81
C VAL A 46 13.29 -0.62 -3.24
N ARG A 47 12.23 -0.70 -2.45
CA ARG A 47 11.60 0.47 -1.83
C ARG A 47 11.84 0.46 -0.33
N VAL A 48 12.18 1.63 0.21
CA VAL A 48 12.30 1.90 1.64
C VAL A 48 11.29 2.98 2.00
N SER A 49 10.51 2.83 3.08
CA SER A 49 9.50 3.80 3.52
C SER A 49 9.51 3.95 5.03
N GLY A 50 9.55 5.16 5.51
CA GLY A 50 9.53 5.50 6.93
C GLY A 50 10.52 6.59 7.31
N PRO A 51 10.60 6.95 8.61
CA PRO A 51 11.40 8.08 9.08
C PRO A 51 12.91 7.93 8.82
N SER A 52 13.45 6.72 8.80
CA SER A 52 14.86 6.46 8.52
C SER A 52 15.16 6.16 7.05
N ALA A 53 14.24 6.41 6.11
CA ALA A 53 14.46 6.09 4.69
C ALA A 53 15.63 6.90 4.10
N SER A 54 15.76 8.18 4.48
CA SER A 54 16.87 9.03 4.05
C SER A 54 18.20 8.62 4.67
N ASP A 55 18.19 8.18 5.94
CA ASP A 55 19.40 7.68 6.63
C ASP A 55 19.87 6.36 6.02
N ALA A 56 18.93 5.48 5.65
CA ALA A 56 19.24 4.24 4.95
C ALA A 56 19.94 4.51 3.61
N LEU A 57 19.45 5.48 2.85
CA LEU A 57 20.11 5.88 1.61
C LEU A 57 21.52 6.46 1.87
N ALA A 58 21.67 7.30 2.89
CA ALA A 58 22.98 7.87 3.24
C ALA A 58 23.98 6.78 3.64
N ALA A 59 23.54 5.74 4.35
CA ALA A 59 24.37 4.60 4.71
C ALA A 59 24.83 3.79 3.49
N LEU A 60 23.93 3.57 2.52
CA LEU A 60 24.27 2.86 1.28
C LEU A 60 25.07 3.71 0.28
N THR A 61 25.11 5.04 0.43
CA THR A 61 25.82 5.96 -0.47
C THR A 61 26.75 6.90 0.28
N PRO A 62 27.76 6.36 0.99
CA PRO A 62 28.62 7.16 1.87
C PRO A 62 29.34 8.28 1.13
N GLY A 63 29.41 9.45 1.78
CA GLY A 63 30.10 10.62 1.24
C GLY A 63 29.37 11.35 0.09
N ARG A 64 28.13 10.98 -0.21
CA ARG A 64 27.31 11.64 -1.22
C ARG A 64 26.13 12.38 -0.58
N PRO A 65 25.80 13.61 -1.04
CA PRO A 65 24.61 14.30 -0.57
C PRO A 65 23.36 13.55 -1.05
N LEU A 66 22.28 13.64 -0.25
CA LEU A 66 20.98 13.08 -0.63
C LEU A 66 20.47 13.70 -1.94
N PRO A 67 19.86 12.91 -2.83
CA PRO A 67 19.22 13.44 -4.04
C PRO A 67 18.10 14.42 -3.69
N ALA A 68 17.88 15.40 -4.56
CA ALA A 68 16.71 16.25 -4.44
C ALA A 68 15.41 15.43 -4.60
N HIS A 69 14.33 15.93 -4.00
CA HIS A 69 13.01 15.33 -4.08
C HIS A 69 12.57 15.07 -5.53
N ARG A 70 12.22 13.82 -5.85
CA ARG A 70 11.78 13.35 -7.19
C ARG A 70 12.80 13.57 -8.33
N VAL A 71 14.05 13.71 -7.98
CA VAL A 71 15.15 13.79 -8.97
C VAL A 71 15.89 12.46 -9.01
N ALA A 72 15.90 11.84 -10.17
CA ALA A 72 16.64 10.62 -10.41
C ALA A 72 18.15 10.90 -10.39
N SER A 73 18.89 10.12 -9.63
CA SER A 73 20.32 10.30 -9.44
C SER A 73 21.04 8.95 -9.49
N LEU A 74 22.04 8.83 -10.34
CA LEU A 74 22.89 7.63 -10.35
C LEU A 74 23.77 7.62 -9.11
N ARG A 75 23.81 6.50 -8.40
CA ARG A 75 24.57 6.28 -7.17
C ARG A 75 25.20 4.89 -7.16
N THR A 76 26.41 4.83 -6.67
CA THR A 76 27.06 3.57 -6.31
C THR A 76 26.55 3.17 -4.93
N LEU A 77 25.84 2.06 -4.84
CA LEU A 77 25.39 1.45 -3.58
C LEU A 77 26.52 0.62 -2.99
N ARG A 78 26.73 0.75 -1.70
CA ARG A 78 27.79 0.04 -0.96
C ARG A 78 27.23 -0.50 0.36
N ASP A 79 27.77 -1.61 0.78
CA ASP A 79 27.77 -2.01 2.19
C ASP A 79 29.12 -1.62 2.86
N ALA A 80 29.39 -2.16 4.04
CA ALA A 80 30.63 -1.91 4.76
C ALA A 80 31.87 -2.47 4.06
N SER A 81 31.73 -3.45 3.19
CA SER A 81 32.81 -4.27 2.63
C SER A 81 32.97 -4.11 1.09
N ASP A 82 31.87 -3.87 0.37
CA ASP A 82 31.89 -3.98 -1.09
C ASP A 82 30.96 -2.98 -1.80
N VAL A 83 31.11 -2.92 -3.12
CA VAL A 83 30.17 -2.26 -4.02
C VAL A 83 29.07 -3.25 -4.39
N LEU A 84 27.84 -2.89 -4.06
CA LEU A 84 26.67 -3.73 -4.34
C LEU A 84 26.17 -3.53 -5.78
N ASP A 85 26.07 -2.27 -6.23
CA ASP A 85 25.58 -1.94 -7.57
C ASP A 85 25.79 -0.45 -7.90
N GLU A 86 25.61 -0.10 -9.18
CA GLU A 86 25.34 1.27 -9.62
C GLU A 86 23.86 1.43 -9.94
N ALA A 87 23.12 2.05 -9.04
CA ALA A 87 21.66 2.15 -9.09
C ALA A 87 21.17 3.56 -9.37
N LEU A 88 20.02 3.67 -10.03
CA LEU A 88 19.29 4.92 -10.12
C LEU A 88 18.44 5.08 -8.85
N VAL A 89 18.66 6.16 -8.12
CA VAL A 89 17.98 6.40 -6.84
C VAL A 89 16.99 7.56 -6.97
N LEU A 90 15.80 7.36 -6.40
CA LEU A 90 14.76 8.37 -6.27
C LEU A 90 14.40 8.56 -4.80
N ARG A 91 14.28 9.81 -4.36
CA ARG A 91 13.84 10.17 -3.02
C ARG A 91 12.53 10.96 -3.08
N PHE A 92 11.58 10.58 -2.24
CA PHE A 92 10.29 11.24 -2.10
C PHE A 92 10.14 11.70 -0.65
N GLU A 93 10.03 13.01 -0.45
CA GLU A 93 9.82 13.60 0.87
C GLU A 93 8.34 13.53 1.27
N ALA A 94 8.10 13.25 2.52
CA ALA A 94 6.77 13.33 3.12
C ALA A 94 6.16 14.75 2.96
N PRO A 95 4.88 14.89 2.77
CA PRO A 95 3.88 13.85 2.53
C PRO A 95 3.72 13.46 1.03
N ARG A 96 4.62 13.92 0.14
CA ARG A 96 4.52 13.79 -1.33
C ARG A 96 5.10 12.46 -1.85
N SER A 97 4.78 11.36 -1.19
CA SER A 97 5.18 9.99 -1.52
C SER A 97 3.97 9.07 -1.64
N PHE A 98 4.18 7.80 -1.97
CA PHE A 98 3.13 6.79 -2.05
C PHE A 98 2.51 6.50 -0.69
N THR A 99 3.31 6.32 0.34
CA THR A 99 2.86 6.01 1.70
C THR A 99 2.51 7.24 2.53
N GLY A 100 2.88 8.45 2.07
CA GLY A 100 2.83 9.68 2.85
C GLY A 100 4.02 9.89 3.78
N GLU A 101 4.91 8.90 3.90
CA GLU A 101 6.17 8.94 4.64
C GLU A 101 7.33 9.36 3.72
N ASP A 102 8.54 9.52 4.26
CA ASP A 102 9.73 9.56 3.44
C ASP A 102 9.94 8.23 2.74
N VAL A 103 10.16 8.27 1.43
CA VAL A 103 10.35 7.07 0.60
C VAL A 103 11.62 7.20 -0.24
N VAL A 104 12.37 6.10 -0.31
CA VAL A 104 13.49 5.94 -1.24
C VAL A 104 13.21 4.73 -2.14
N GLU A 105 13.46 4.89 -3.42
CA GLU A 105 13.46 3.79 -4.39
C GLU A 105 14.86 3.63 -4.97
N LEU A 106 15.37 2.40 -4.88
CA LEU A 106 16.64 1.97 -5.43
C LEU A 106 16.35 1.12 -6.65
N HIS A 107 16.62 1.65 -7.84
CA HIS A 107 16.46 0.94 -9.11
C HIS A 107 17.81 0.31 -9.47
N CYS A 108 18.03 -0.89 -8.99
CA CYS A 108 19.26 -1.66 -9.16
C CYS A 108 19.12 -2.68 -10.30
N HIS A 109 20.23 -3.32 -10.69
CA HIS A 109 20.16 -4.43 -11.62
C HIS A 109 19.40 -5.61 -11.00
N GLY A 110 18.57 -6.28 -11.82
CA GLY A 110 17.64 -7.32 -11.36
C GLY A 110 18.29 -8.71 -11.29
N GLY A 111 19.58 -8.81 -11.00
CA GLY A 111 20.23 -10.08 -10.66
C GLY A 111 19.94 -10.49 -9.22
N GLU A 112 19.74 -11.78 -8.95
CA GLU A 112 19.42 -12.28 -7.60
C GLU A 112 20.49 -11.86 -6.58
N ALA A 113 21.77 -12.03 -6.89
CA ALA A 113 22.86 -11.63 -6.00
C ALA A 113 22.88 -10.12 -5.68
N THR A 114 22.57 -9.27 -6.66
CA THR A 114 22.49 -7.83 -6.47
C THR A 114 21.31 -7.46 -5.56
N VAL A 115 20.14 -8.02 -5.84
CA VAL A 115 18.92 -7.75 -5.05
C VAL A 115 19.09 -8.25 -3.62
N ASP A 116 19.58 -9.46 -3.43
CA ASP A 116 19.81 -10.03 -2.09
C ASP A 116 20.85 -9.23 -1.32
N GLY A 117 21.98 -8.84 -1.95
CA GLY A 117 22.98 -7.99 -1.32
C GLY A 117 22.45 -6.62 -0.87
N VAL A 118 21.60 -5.99 -1.69
CA VAL A 118 20.95 -4.71 -1.29
C VAL A 118 19.97 -4.92 -0.14
N LEU A 119 19.21 -6.03 -0.14
CA LEU A 119 18.26 -6.33 0.94
C LEU A 119 19.00 -6.67 2.25
N GLU A 120 20.09 -7.43 2.19
CA GLU A 120 20.94 -7.75 3.34
C GLU A 120 21.58 -6.48 3.93
N ALA A 121 22.12 -5.61 3.08
CA ALA A 121 22.68 -4.33 3.52
C ALA A 121 21.64 -3.42 4.20
N LEU A 122 20.36 -3.48 3.77
CA LEU A 122 19.27 -2.75 4.43
C LEU A 122 18.86 -3.41 5.76
N ASP A 123 18.95 -4.74 5.88
CA ASP A 123 18.62 -5.46 7.12
C ASP A 123 19.61 -5.16 8.25
N ASP A 124 20.86 -4.86 7.90
CA ASP A 124 21.91 -4.48 8.84
C ASP A 124 21.76 -3.05 9.39
N ILE A 125 20.92 -2.21 8.77
CA ILE A 125 20.71 -0.84 9.23
C ILE A 125 19.72 -0.81 10.41
N PRO A 126 20.08 -0.20 11.55
CA PRO A 126 19.18 -0.12 12.70
C PRO A 126 17.84 0.56 12.36
N ASN A 127 16.76 0.08 13.01
CA ASN A 127 15.39 0.57 12.86
C ASN A 127 14.75 0.32 11.47
N LEU A 128 15.40 -0.46 10.62
CA LEU A 128 14.83 -0.99 9.41
C LEU A 128 14.35 -2.43 9.61
N ARG A 129 13.31 -2.81 8.88
CA ARG A 129 12.85 -4.19 8.77
C ARG A 129 12.24 -4.49 7.42
N ALA A 130 12.21 -5.76 7.06
CA ALA A 130 11.46 -6.18 5.89
C ALA A 130 9.96 -5.89 6.06
N ALA A 131 9.35 -5.41 4.98
CA ALA A 131 7.92 -5.13 4.92
C ALA A 131 7.08 -6.42 4.86
N ASP A 132 5.92 -6.41 5.50
CA ASP A 132 4.90 -7.42 5.28
C ASP A 132 4.25 -7.26 3.88
N ARG A 133 3.61 -8.33 3.39
CA ARG A 133 2.88 -8.24 2.12
C ARG A 133 1.79 -7.16 2.18
N GLY A 134 1.81 -6.25 1.19
CA GLY A 134 0.85 -5.16 1.10
C GLY A 134 1.05 -4.04 2.13
N GLU A 135 2.14 -4.03 2.90
CA GLU A 135 2.34 -3.05 3.97
C GLU A 135 2.49 -1.61 3.46
N PHE A 136 3.15 -1.39 2.34
CA PHE A 136 3.22 -0.05 1.74
C PHE A 136 1.83 0.49 1.40
N THR A 137 0.96 -0.35 0.83
CA THR A 137 -0.42 0.04 0.51
C THR A 137 -1.25 0.26 1.77
N ARG A 138 -1.06 -0.56 2.82
CA ARG A 138 -1.71 -0.38 4.12
C ARG A 138 -1.31 0.95 4.77
N ARG A 139 -0.02 1.35 4.69
CA ARG A 139 0.45 2.64 5.17
C ARG A 139 -0.14 3.80 4.35
N ALA A 140 -0.21 3.68 3.03
CA ALA A 140 -0.85 4.66 2.17
C ALA A 140 -2.34 4.85 2.53
N PHE A 141 -3.06 3.77 2.79
CA PHE A 141 -4.44 3.82 3.25
C PHE A 141 -4.57 4.49 4.63
N ALA A 142 -3.74 4.10 5.60
CA ALA A 142 -3.74 4.69 6.94
C ALA A 142 -3.39 6.19 6.94
N ALA A 143 -2.55 6.62 6.00
CA ALA A 143 -2.19 8.02 5.78
C ALA A 143 -3.24 8.81 4.96
N GLY A 144 -4.36 8.20 4.58
CA GLY A 144 -5.41 8.82 3.76
C GLY A 144 -4.98 9.14 2.33
N LYS A 145 -3.94 8.48 1.81
CA LYS A 145 -3.44 8.64 0.43
C LYS A 145 -4.27 7.84 -0.57
N LEU A 146 -4.87 6.77 -0.12
CA LEU A 146 -5.74 5.89 -0.88
C LEU A 146 -7.01 5.59 -0.08
N GLY A 147 -8.17 5.59 -0.73
CA GLY A 147 -9.41 5.05 -0.20
C GLY A 147 -9.45 3.52 -0.30
N LEU A 148 -10.41 2.88 0.38
CA LEU A 148 -10.54 1.41 0.36
C LEU A 148 -10.77 0.87 -1.05
N THR A 149 -11.65 1.50 -1.81
CA THR A 149 -11.95 1.14 -3.20
C THR A 149 -10.75 1.30 -4.13
N GLU A 150 -9.88 2.28 -3.87
CA GLU A 150 -8.64 2.49 -4.61
C GLU A 150 -7.59 1.41 -4.28
N VAL A 151 -7.53 0.96 -3.02
CA VAL A 151 -6.67 -0.17 -2.60
C VAL A 151 -7.10 -1.47 -3.29
N GLU A 152 -8.41 -1.74 -3.35
CA GLU A 152 -8.95 -2.89 -4.07
C GLU A 152 -8.66 -2.79 -5.58
N GLY A 153 -8.91 -1.62 -6.18
CA GLY A 153 -8.58 -1.36 -7.58
C GLY A 153 -7.09 -1.52 -7.90
N LEU A 154 -6.19 -1.15 -6.98
CA LEU A 154 -4.75 -1.41 -7.13
C LEU A 154 -4.43 -2.91 -7.13
N ALA A 155 -5.05 -3.67 -6.23
CA ALA A 155 -4.87 -5.12 -6.19
C ALA A 155 -5.37 -5.79 -7.48
N ASP A 156 -6.54 -5.38 -7.97
CA ASP A 156 -7.11 -5.86 -9.23
C ASP A 156 -6.25 -5.47 -10.44
N LEU A 157 -5.68 -4.26 -10.44
CA LEU A 157 -4.79 -3.82 -11.51
C LEU A 157 -3.53 -4.69 -11.60
N LEU A 158 -2.93 -5.04 -10.45
CA LEU A 158 -1.76 -5.92 -10.40
C LEU A 158 -2.10 -7.37 -10.80
N ALA A 159 -3.33 -7.81 -10.57
CA ALA A 159 -3.80 -9.15 -10.92
C ALA A 159 -4.39 -9.25 -12.35
N ALA A 160 -4.64 -8.13 -13.02
CA ALA A 160 -5.33 -8.08 -14.31
C ALA A 160 -4.54 -8.81 -15.40
N LYS A 161 -5.20 -9.77 -16.06
CA LYS A 161 -4.64 -10.56 -17.17
C LYS A 161 -5.17 -10.13 -18.54
N THR A 162 -6.24 -9.33 -18.56
CA THR A 162 -6.89 -8.90 -19.80
C THR A 162 -7.06 -7.37 -19.85
N ALA A 163 -7.17 -6.83 -21.07
CA ALA A 163 -7.36 -5.39 -21.24
C ALA A 163 -8.67 -4.85 -20.62
N PRO A 164 -9.80 -5.57 -20.65
CA PRO A 164 -11.01 -5.16 -19.93
C PRO A 164 -10.80 -5.09 -18.41
N GLN A 165 -10.18 -6.11 -17.79
CA GLN A 165 -9.87 -6.12 -16.35
C GLN A 165 -8.99 -4.92 -15.96
N ARG A 166 -7.94 -4.65 -16.74
CA ARG A 166 -7.08 -3.48 -16.49
C ARG A 166 -7.85 -2.17 -16.53
N ARG A 167 -8.75 -2.00 -17.54
CA ARG A 167 -9.56 -0.76 -17.64
C ARG A 167 -10.49 -0.59 -16.45
N GLN A 168 -11.15 -1.65 -16.03
CA GLN A 168 -12.03 -1.64 -14.87
C GLN A 168 -11.25 -1.28 -13.58
N ALA A 169 -10.12 -1.94 -13.33
CA ALA A 169 -9.27 -1.67 -12.17
C ALA A 169 -8.76 -0.21 -12.15
N LEU A 170 -8.34 0.33 -13.29
CA LEU A 170 -7.93 1.73 -13.41
C LEU A 170 -9.08 2.71 -13.15
N ALA A 171 -10.30 2.40 -13.61
CA ALA A 171 -11.49 3.21 -13.32
C ALA A 171 -11.80 3.22 -11.81
N GLN A 172 -11.67 2.06 -11.15
CA GLN A 172 -11.85 1.92 -9.71
C GLN A 172 -10.79 2.71 -8.92
N MET A 173 -9.50 2.59 -9.29
CA MET A 173 -8.41 3.39 -8.72
C MET A 173 -8.61 4.90 -8.94
N GLY A 174 -9.26 5.33 -10.02
CA GLY A 174 -9.61 6.72 -10.29
C GLY A 174 -10.77 7.25 -9.45
N GLY A 175 -11.22 6.52 -8.43
CA GLY A 175 -12.26 6.93 -7.49
C GLY A 175 -13.68 6.93 -8.10
N SER A 176 -13.91 6.27 -9.23
CA SER A 176 -15.25 6.22 -9.84
C SER A 176 -16.26 5.55 -8.90
N MET A 177 -15.89 4.43 -8.31
CA MET A 177 -16.73 3.68 -7.38
C MET A 177 -16.96 4.44 -6.06
N GLU A 178 -15.93 5.10 -5.54
CA GLU A 178 -16.05 5.93 -4.33
C GLU A 178 -17.05 7.08 -4.54
N ARG A 179 -16.97 7.77 -5.69
CA ARG A 179 -17.95 8.84 -6.03
C ARG A 179 -19.36 8.31 -6.12
N THR A 180 -19.57 7.14 -6.69
CA THR A 180 -20.88 6.48 -6.77
C THR A 180 -21.41 6.14 -5.37
N TYR A 181 -20.60 5.54 -4.52
CA TYR A 181 -20.98 5.22 -3.15
C TYR A 181 -21.22 6.47 -2.29
N ALA A 182 -20.42 7.52 -2.46
CA ALA A 182 -20.62 8.79 -1.76
C ALA A 182 -21.95 9.46 -2.15
N ARG A 183 -22.31 9.42 -3.44
CA ARG A 183 -23.59 9.90 -3.94
C ARG A 183 -24.75 9.12 -3.30
N TRP A 184 -24.74 7.79 -3.39
CA TRP A 184 -25.78 6.94 -2.81
C TRP A 184 -25.91 7.14 -1.29
N ARG A 185 -24.80 7.21 -0.59
CA ARG A 185 -24.80 7.51 0.85
C ARG A 185 -25.45 8.86 1.16
N GLY A 186 -25.18 9.88 0.36
CA GLY A 186 -25.80 11.20 0.50
C GLY A 186 -27.31 11.17 0.28
N GLU A 187 -27.76 10.51 -0.79
CA GLU A 187 -29.18 10.34 -1.11
C GLU A 187 -29.92 9.59 -0.01
N LEU A 188 -29.38 8.46 0.44
CA LEU A 188 -29.97 7.65 1.53
C LEU A 188 -29.98 8.41 2.87
N ALA A 189 -28.95 9.18 3.18
CA ALA A 189 -28.89 9.99 4.41
C ALA A 189 -29.97 11.10 4.38
N SER A 190 -30.17 11.74 3.23
CA SER A 190 -31.22 12.74 3.05
C SER A 190 -32.62 12.12 3.20
N LEU A 191 -32.86 10.97 2.57
CA LEU A 191 -34.13 10.26 2.69
C LEU A 191 -34.39 9.83 4.14
N ARG A 192 -33.37 9.35 4.85
CA ARG A 192 -33.50 8.98 6.26
C ARG A 192 -33.87 10.18 7.12
N ALA A 193 -33.19 11.33 6.92
CA ALA A 193 -33.50 12.54 7.67
C ALA A 193 -34.95 13.01 7.43
N SER A 194 -35.41 12.94 6.19
CA SER A 194 -36.80 13.29 5.87
C SER A 194 -37.81 12.33 6.51
N ALA A 195 -37.50 11.02 6.54
CA ALA A 195 -38.34 10.04 7.22
C ALA A 195 -38.35 10.23 8.76
N GLU A 196 -37.23 10.56 9.37
CA GLU A 196 -37.12 10.88 10.80
C GLU A 196 -38.00 12.08 11.17
N VAL A 197 -37.98 13.14 10.36
CA VAL A 197 -38.86 14.32 10.56
C VAL A 197 -40.36 13.92 10.52
N LEU A 198 -40.78 13.06 9.60
CA LEU A 198 -42.16 12.61 9.52
C LEU A 198 -42.56 11.77 10.74
N VAL A 199 -41.66 10.95 11.26
CA VAL A 199 -41.93 10.12 12.44
C VAL A 199 -41.99 10.97 13.71
N ASP A 200 -41.08 11.94 13.85
CA ASP A 200 -40.97 12.73 15.08
C ASP A 200 -42.01 13.85 15.17
N PHE A 201 -42.46 14.40 14.05
CA PHE A 201 -43.37 15.55 13.98
C PHE A 201 -44.68 15.24 13.26
N GLY A 202 -44.92 14.00 12.83
CA GLY A 202 -46.11 13.63 12.04
C GLY A 202 -47.43 13.82 12.75
N ASP A 203 -47.45 13.80 14.08
CA ASP A 203 -48.67 14.02 14.89
C ASP A 203 -48.99 15.50 15.08
N ASP A 204 -48.06 16.43 14.82
CA ASP A 204 -48.22 17.89 15.06
C ASP A 204 -48.64 18.66 13.79
N VAL A 205 -48.66 18.03 12.62
CA VAL A 205 -48.94 18.67 11.32
C VAL A 205 -50.26 18.17 10.75
N GLU A 206 -51.34 18.83 11.07
CA GLU A 206 -52.64 18.61 10.42
C GLU A 206 -52.58 19.01 8.92
N GLY A 207 -52.68 18.03 8.03
CA GLY A 207 -53.04 18.25 6.64
C GLY A 207 -51.99 17.92 5.56
N ASP A 208 -50.68 17.98 5.82
CA ASP A 208 -49.61 17.86 4.80
C ASP A 208 -48.80 16.55 4.89
N VAL A 209 -49.06 15.70 5.86
CA VAL A 209 -48.23 14.49 6.13
C VAL A 209 -48.42 13.41 5.05
N ALA A 210 -49.59 13.32 4.46
CA ALA A 210 -49.88 12.34 3.40
C ALA A 210 -49.07 12.66 2.14
N ASP A 211 -49.04 13.90 1.70
CA ASP A 211 -48.31 14.35 0.52
C ASP A 211 -46.81 14.20 0.70
N GLN A 212 -46.27 14.56 1.87
CA GLN A 212 -44.83 14.40 2.19
C GLN A 212 -44.44 12.92 2.29
N SER A 213 -45.30 12.03 2.79
CA SER A 213 -45.01 10.60 2.85
C SER A 213 -44.96 9.95 1.46
N ASP A 214 -45.81 10.43 0.53
CA ASP A 214 -45.80 9.95 -0.85
C ASP A 214 -44.58 10.46 -1.63
N ASP A 215 -44.15 11.71 -1.37
CA ASP A 215 -42.90 12.28 -1.94
C ASP A 215 -41.66 11.52 -1.47
N ILE A 216 -41.56 11.16 -0.19
CA ILE A 216 -40.44 10.36 0.35
C ILE A 216 -40.48 8.94 -0.24
N ARG A 217 -41.64 8.33 -0.36
CA ARG A 217 -41.80 7.01 -0.99
C ARG A 217 -41.39 7.04 -2.45
N ALA A 218 -41.80 8.06 -3.20
CA ALA A 218 -41.40 8.28 -4.59
C ALA A 218 -39.89 8.48 -4.75
N ALA A 219 -39.27 9.26 -3.85
CA ALA A 219 -37.82 9.48 -3.82
C ALA A 219 -37.05 8.19 -3.45
N LEU A 220 -37.57 7.40 -2.52
CA LEU A 220 -36.99 6.10 -2.15
C LEU A 220 -37.04 5.13 -3.32
N ASP A 221 -38.18 5.04 -4.01
CA ASP A 221 -38.34 4.20 -5.19
C ASP A 221 -37.45 4.65 -6.36
N ALA A 222 -37.22 5.95 -6.53
CA ALA A 222 -36.29 6.47 -7.50
C ALA A 222 -34.84 6.09 -7.18
N SER A 223 -34.43 6.21 -5.93
CA SER A 223 -33.09 5.80 -5.46
C SER A 223 -32.89 4.28 -5.61
N VAL A 224 -33.89 3.46 -5.27
CA VAL A 224 -33.82 2.01 -5.48
C VAL A 224 -33.72 1.64 -6.97
N ARG A 225 -34.41 2.38 -7.85
CA ARG A 225 -34.27 2.18 -9.29
C ARG A 225 -32.89 2.55 -9.81
N SER A 226 -32.32 3.66 -9.35
CA SER A 226 -30.95 4.09 -9.68
C SER A 226 -29.93 3.03 -9.29
N LEU A 227 -30.04 2.48 -8.07
CA LEU A 227 -29.18 1.40 -7.57
C LEU A 227 -29.23 0.09 -8.37
N LYS A 228 -30.36 -0.19 -9.05
CA LYS A 228 -30.52 -1.42 -9.86
C LYS A 228 -30.02 -1.30 -11.29
N THR A 229 -29.78 -0.08 -11.77
CA THR A 229 -29.41 0.20 -13.17
C THR A 229 -27.93 0.51 -13.35
N GLU A 230 -27.17 0.67 -12.28
CA GLU A 230 -25.69 0.80 -12.24
C GLU A 230 -25.01 -0.52 -11.87
#